data_df16018f9a12f7879970ec674de9012d
#
_entry.id   df16018f9a12f7879970ec674de9012d
#
_cell.length_a   1.000
_cell.length_b   1.000
_cell.length_c   1.000
_cell.angle_alpha   90.00
_cell.angle_beta   90.00
_cell.angle_gamma   90.00
#
_symmetry.space_group_name_H-M   'P 1'
#
loop_
_entity.id
_entity.type
_entity.pdbx_description
1 polymer ?
#
loop_
_entity_poly.entity_id
_entity_poly.type
_entity_poly.pdbx_seq_one_letter_code
_entity_poly.pdbx_strand_id
1 'polypeptide(L)'
;MVTLTVSTNCFLDHPGTDLERAIKEKLTIDNPKYVAAKRYGRWIGKRLRPKLSYFESVPDGICFPRGFSNQAVLLCREITGTDPLIIDNRRLLDSHDFCFSGQLREYQETAVNAVCSRSFGVLEAGTGSGKTVMALAVIARRRQPALVVVHTKELLYQWQERAREFLGVDAGLVGDGHFEIRELTIAIVNSARKRTAELVPSFGHLIVDECHRVPATLFTDVVSCFDSYYLLGLSATAFRSDAGMTKLIYYFMGDRVHTVDQLNLKVTGAILKPKLVRRKTEFSYAYLGDYQALITALTKHEGRNRMIVDDVLSVVHEQPEGTALIVSDRLSHCRIFVDLLEKHALHVALLTGQTPAEQRSAIVNDVQNGDVQVLVATLQLISEGFDCSGLSSLFLTTPITFEGRLLQVIGRIMRPAENKTPCVYDYVDDQVSALRRSAAARQKVLANI
;
A
#
# COMPACT_ATOMS: atom_id res chain seq x y z
N MET A 1 38.29 9.18 14.80
CA MET A 1 37.63 8.78 13.51
C MET A 1 36.20 8.34 13.87
N VAL A 2 35.20 8.88 13.23
CA VAL A 2 33.81 8.51 13.50
C VAL A 2 33.56 7.11 12.91
N THR A 3 32.90 6.22 13.67
CA THR A 3 32.59 4.86 13.23
C THR A 3 31.08 4.67 13.19
N LEU A 4 30.58 4.12 12.09
CA LEU A 4 29.17 3.78 11.90
C LEU A 4 29.00 2.26 11.86
N THR A 5 28.47 1.68 12.92
CA THR A 5 28.10 0.26 12.96
C THR A 5 26.67 0.09 12.48
N VAL A 6 26.45 -0.78 11.50
CA VAL A 6 25.13 -1.07 10.89
C VAL A 6 24.72 -2.50 11.26
N SER A 7 23.54 -2.64 11.91
CA SER A 7 22.93 -3.93 12.27
C SER A 7 21.40 -3.82 12.13
N THR A 8 20.61 -4.21 13.15
CA THR A 8 19.16 -3.90 13.24
C THR A 8 18.92 -2.39 13.26
N ASN A 9 19.79 -1.68 13.97
CA ASN A 9 19.90 -0.22 14.00
C ASN A 9 21.32 0.19 13.61
N CYS A 10 21.53 1.48 13.43
CA CYS A 10 22.86 2.09 13.33
C CYS A 10 23.30 2.59 14.70
N PHE A 11 24.58 2.43 14.97
CA PHE A 11 25.27 3.09 16.08
C PHE A 11 26.40 3.94 15.51
N LEU A 12 26.35 5.25 15.75
CA LEU A 12 27.41 6.19 15.37
C LEU A 12 28.20 6.54 16.60
N ASP A 13 29.45 6.12 16.59
CA ASP A 13 30.40 6.25 17.71
C ASP A 13 31.11 7.60 17.66
N HIS A 14 31.12 8.33 18.78
CA HIS A 14 31.79 9.63 18.98
C HIS A 14 31.57 10.64 17.84
N PRO A 15 30.30 10.98 17.46
CA PRO A 15 30.00 11.79 16.27
C PRO A 15 30.44 13.26 16.39
N GLY A 16 30.80 13.72 17.60
CA GLY A 16 30.95 15.14 17.88
C GLY A 16 29.61 15.89 17.98
N THR A 17 29.63 17.04 18.63
CA THR A 17 28.37 17.77 18.96
C THR A 17 27.57 18.24 17.76
N ASP A 18 28.22 18.68 16.68
CA ASP A 18 27.54 19.25 15.53
C ASP A 18 26.90 18.16 14.68
N LEU A 19 27.59 17.03 14.47
CA LEU A 19 27.04 15.90 13.72
C LEU A 19 25.87 15.24 14.50
N GLU A 20 26.05 15.05 15.80
CA GLU A 20 24.99 14.51 16.66
C GLU A 20 23.73 15.41 16.64
N ARG A 21 23.90 16.73 16.74
CA ARG A 21 22.80 17.70 16.66
C ARG A 21 22.09 17.60 15.30
N ALA A 22 22.82 17.58 14.19
CA ALA A 22 22.25 17.47 12.86
C ALA A 22 21.44 16.19 12.66
N ILE A 23 21.94 15.04 13.14
CA ILE A 23 21.22 13.76 13.11
C ILE A 23 19.94 13.83 13.94
N LYS A 24 20.00 14.37 15.17
CA LYS A 24 18.82 14.53 16.05
C LYS A 24 17.74 15.41 15.41
N GLU A 25 18.12 16.50 14.77
CA GLU A 25 17.20 17.39 14.06
C GLU A 25 16.51 16.67 12.90
N LYS A 26 17.25 15.94 12.08
CA LYS A 26 16.71 15.17 10.94
C LYS A 26 15.78 14.05 11.39
N LEU A 27 16.09 13.36 12.49
CA LEU A 27 15.32 12.24 13.03
C LEU A 27 14.20 12.67 14.00
N THR A 28 13.94 13.97 14.11
CA THR A 28 12.82 14.52 14.89
C THR A 28 11.75 15.05 13.95
N ILE A 29 10.53 14.54 14.09
CA ILE A 29 9.37 14.97 13.30
C ILE A 29 8.24 15.48 14.18
N ASP A 30 7.38 16.33 13.64
CA ASP A 30 6.17 16.73 14.32
C ASP A 30 5.23 15.53 14.48
N ASN A 31 4.64 15.41 15.67
CA ASN A 31 3.70 14.33 15.95
C ASN A 31 2.36 14.59 15.22
N PRO A 32 1.98 13.77 14.23
CA PRO A 32 0.77 14.00 13.45
C PRO A 32 -0.50 14.02 14.31
N LYS A 33 -0.54 13.19 15.35
CA LYS A 33 -1.67 13.16 16.29
C LYS A 33 -1.79 14.46 17.07
N TYR A 34 -0.66 15.05 17.47
CA TYR A 34 -0.61 16.32 18.16
C TYR A 34 -1.05 17.46 17.23
N VAL A 35 -0.50 17.52 16.03
CA VAL A 35 -0.83 18.51 15.02
C VAL A 35 -2.32 18.45 14.65
N ALA A 36 -2.86 17.24 14.44
CA ALA A 36 -4.27 17.03 14.17
C ALA A 36 -5.16 17.45 15.35
N ALA A 37 -4.80 17.08 16.58
CA ALA A 37 -5.57 17.48 17.78
C ALA A 37 -5.59 19.00 17.92
N LYS A 38 -4.46 19.68 17.74
CA LYS A 38 -4.36 21.14 17.76
C LYS A 38 -5.20 21.79 16.67
N ARG A 39 -5.15 21.26 15.44
CA ARG A 39 -5.89 21.78 14.29
C ARG A 39 -7.42 21.69 14.45
N TYR A 40 -7.89 20.64 15.10
CA TYR A 40 -9.32 20.39 15.28
C TYR A 40 -9.82 20.77 16.69
N GLY A 41 -9.02 21.47 17.49
CA GLY A 41 -9.41 21.91 18.84
C GLY A 41 -9.73 20.76 19.82
N ARG A 42 -9.16 19.56 19.56
CA ARG A 42 -9.37 18.39 20.41
C ARG A 42 -8.48 18.49 21.65
N TRP A 43 -8.98 17.95 22.76
CA TRP A 43 -8.21 17.88 23.99
C TRP A 43 -6.87 17.13 23.78
N ILE A 44 -5.78 17.78 24.18
CA ILE A 44 -4.43 17.23 24.10
C ILE A 44 -4.02 16.73 25.47
N GLY A 45 -4.02 15.41 25.68
CA GLY A 45 -3.61 14.81 26.94
C GLY A 45 -2.11 15.05 27.22
N LYS A 46 -1.73 15.12 28.50
CA LYS A 46 -0.33 15.35 28.94
C LYS A 46 0.70 14.37 28.34
N ARG A 47 0.26 13.17 27.88
CA ARG A 47 1.14 12.13 27.28
C ARG A 47 1.37 12.32 25.80
N LEU A 48 0.63 13.19 25.12
CA LEU A 48 0.78 13.40 23.67
C LEU A 48 1.89 14.42 23.39
N ARG A 49 3.08 13.94 23.08
CA ARG A 49 4.24 14.79 22.80
C ARG A 49 4.06 15.52 21.46
N PRO A 50 4.49 16.80 21.35
CA PRO A 50 4.39 17.57 20.11
C PRO A 50 5.34 17.04 19.01
N LYS A 51 6.46 16.45 19.40
CA LYS A 51 7.46 15.87 18.49
C LYS A 51 7.73 14.41 18.81
N LEU A 52 8.11 13.65 17.79
CA LEU A 52 8.57 12.26 17.87
C LEU A 52 10.03 12.20 17.45
N SER A 53 10.88 11.57 18.28
CA SER A 53 12.29 11.37 18.00
C SER A 53 12.56 9.91 17.72
N TYR A 54 13.32 9.64 16.65
CA TYR A 54 13.69 8.31 16.18
C TYR A 54 15.18 8.06 16.36
N PHE A 55 15.69 8.41 17.52
CA PHE A 55 17.06 8.16 17.96
C PHE A 55 17.10 7.95 19.47
N GLU A 56 18.16 7.35 19.92
CA GLU A 56 18.52 7.19 21.33
C GLU A 56 19.94 7.69 21.52
N SER A 57 20.14 8.62 22.47
CA SER A 57 21.48 9.05 22.87
C SER A 57 22.03 8.09 23.91
N VAL A 58 23.22 7.56 23.67
CA VAL A 58 23.97 6.67 24.55
C VAL A 58 25.27 7.34 24.95
N PRO A 59 25.98 6.87 26.01
CA PRO A 59 27.16 7.57 26.56
C PRO A 59 28.21 7.92 25.49
N ASP A 60 28.48 7.03 24.54
CA ASP A 60 29.56 7.19 23.57
C ASP A 60 29.08 7.52 22.15
N GLY A 61 27.77 7.80 21.95
CA GLY A 61 27.25 8.10 20.62
C GLY A 61 25.76 8.17 20.52
N ILE A 62 25.25 7.83 19.34
CA ILE A 62 23.84 7.90 19.02
C ILE A 62 23.37 6.66 18.24
N CYS A 63 22.28 6.04 18.68
CA CYS A 63 21.60 4.95 17.99
C CYS A 63 20.41 5.49 17.20
N PHE A 64 20.20 4.96 15.99
CA PHE A 64 19.08 5.34 15.12
C PHE A 64 18.74 4.23 14.13
N PRO A 65 17.55 4.29 13.49
CA PRO A 65 17.12 3.27 12.54
C PRO A 65 18.08 3.15 11.34
N ARG A 66 18.38 1.92 10.94
CA ARG A 66 19.40 1.64 9.92
C ARG A 66 19.12 2.22 8.53
N GLY A 67 17.83 2.43 8.19
CA GLY A 67 17.48 3.05 6.91
C GLY A 67 18.00 4.48 6.76
N PHE A 68 18.31 5.15 7.86
CA PHE A 68 18.92 6.50 7.86
C PHE A 68 20.45 6.48 7.66
N SER A 69 21.10 5.31 7.58
CA SER A 69 22.57 5.19 7.51
C SER A 69 23.18 5.98 6.35
N ASN A 70 22.62 5.93 5.13
CA ASN A 70 23.11 6.70 3.98
C ASN A 70 23.10 8.21 4.27
N GLN A 71 22.01 8.70 4.87
CA GLN A 71 21.89 10.10 5.26
C GLN A 71 22.88 10.49 6.36
N ALA A 72 23.15 9.58 7.31
CA ALA A 72 24.15 9.77 8.34
C ALA A 72 25.58 9.85 7.78
N VAL A 73 25.91 9.00 6.79
CA VAL A 73 27.20 9.09 6.07
C VAL A 73 27.34 10.43 5.34
N LEU A 74 26.30 10.88 4.63
CA LEU A 74 26.31 12.18 3.94
C LEU A 74 26.48 13.35 4.91
N LEU A 75 25.77 13.34 6.05
CA LEU A 75 25.94 14.35 7.11
C LEU A 75 27.34 14.31 7.73
N CYS A 76 27.90 13.12 7.95
CA CYS A 76 29.26 12.98 8.45
C CYS A 76 30.25 13.60 7.48
N ARG A 77 30.17 13.30 6.20
CA ARG A 77 31.03 13.89 5.16
C ARG A 77 30.88 15.40 5.08
N GLU A 78 29.64 15.92 5.13
CA GLU A 78 29.35 17.35 5.08
C GLU A 78 29.94 18.11 6.26
N ILE A 79 29.83 17.56 7.49
CA ILE A 79 30.20 18.27 8.73
C ILE A 79 31.66 18.03 9.09
N THR A 80 32.19 16.81 8.89
CA THR A 80 33.54 16.46 9.31
C THR A 80 34.56 16.46 8.18
N GLY A 81 34.12 16.57 6.93
CA GLY A 81 34.96 16.46 5.73
C GLY A 81 35.40 15.04 5.37
N THR A 82 35.01 14.02 6.13
CA THR A 82 35.42 12.63 5.94
C THR A 82 34.25 11.66 6.09
N ASP A 83 34.34 10.51 5.43
CA ASP A 83 33.37 9.42 5.63
C ASP A 83 33.66 8.71 6.97
N PRO A 84 32.62 8.22 7.66
CA PRO A 84 32.81 7.37 8.82
C PRO A 84 33.39 6.00 8.42
N LEU A 85 34.13 5.36 9.30
CA LEU A 85 34.46 3.94 9.16
C LEU A 85 33.16 3.13 9.33
N ILE A 86 32.86 2.29 8.33
CA ILE A 86 31.63 1.47 8.33
C ILE A 86 31.97 0.06 8.82
N ILE A 87 31.28 -0.36 9.90
CA ILE A 87 31.27 -1.74 10.39
C ILE A 87 29.90 -2.34 10.08
N ASP A 88 29.88 -3.33 9.19
CA ASP A 88 28.64 -3.97 8.77
C ASP A 88 28.43 -5.29 9.52
N ASN A 89 27.52 -5.27 10.48
CA ASN A 89 27.15 -6.41 11.31
C ASN A 89 25.78 -7.01 10.89
N ARG A 90 25.31 -6.67 9.68
CA ARG A 90 24.09 -7.27 9.15
C ARG A 90 24.36 -8.72 8.72
N ARG A 91 23.33 -9.53 8.81
CA ARG A 91 23.45 -10.97 8.63
C ARG A 91 23.09 -11.40 7.22
N LEU A 92 24.02 -12.12 6.61
CA LEU A 92 23.78 -12.99 5.46
C LEU A 92 23.67 -14.44 5.96
N LEU A 93 22.81 -15.21 5.33
CA LEU A 93 22.69 -16.65 5.51
C LEU A 93 23.29 -17.39 4.32
N ASP A 94 23.34 -18.71 4.41
CA ASP A 94 23.72 -19.53 3.27
C ASP A 94 22.81 -19.25 2.08
N SER A 95 23.40 -19.23 0.89
CA SER A 95 22.65 -18.92 -0.31
C SER A 95 21.66 -20.03 -0.65
N HIS A 96 20.43 -19.64 -0.99
CA HIS A 96 19.39 -20.53 -1.46
C HIS A 96 19.04 -20.22 -2.93
N ASP A 97 18.99 -21.23 -3.78
CA ASP A 97 18.68 -21.07 -5.19
C ASP A 97 17.17 -20.99 -5.43
N PHE A 98 16.70 -19.79 -5.77
CA PHE A 98 15.36 -19.57 -6.27
C PHE A 98 15.43 -19.39 -7.81
N CYS A 99 14.65 -20.19 -8.54
CA CYS A 99 14.60 -20.09 -10.00
C CYS A 99 13.41 -19.23 -10.43
N PHE A 100 13.68 -18.03 -10.92
CA PHE A 100 12.62 -17.14 -11.43
C PHE A 100 12.24 -17.52 -12.86
N SER A 101 10.99 -17.97 -13.06
CA SER A 101 10.47 -18.45 -14.36
C SER A 101 9.70 -17.39 -15.15
N GLY A 102 9.52 -16.19 -14.62
CA GLY A 102 8.78 -15.12 -15.28
C GLY A 102 9.61 -14.33 -16.30
N GLN A 103 8.94 -13.64 -17.23
CA GLN A 103 9.54 -12.66 -18.10
C GLN A 103 9.25 -11.25 -17.58
N LEU A 104 10.31 -10.51 -17.23
CA LEU A 104 10.20 -9.12 -16.80
C LEU A 104 10.04 -8.20 -18.01
N ARG A 105 9.17 -7.20 -17.90
CA ARG A 105 9.10 -6.07 -18.84
C ARG A 105 10.35 -5.18 -18.65
N GLU A 106 10.73 -4.39 -19.62
CA GLU A 106 11.91 -3.53 -19.59
C GLU A 106 11.96 -2.63 -18.33
N TYR A 107 10.84 -1.98 -17.99
CA TYR A 107 10.77 -1.14 -16.80
C TYR A 107 10.88 -1.93 -15.48
N GLN A 108 10.40 -3.19 -15.47
CA GLN A 108 10.54 -4.09 -14.32
C GLN A 108 11.98 -4.55 -14.16
N GLU A 109 12.64 -4.89 -15.28
CA GLU A 109 14.05 -5.24 -15.30
C GLU A 109 14.92 -4.08 -14.76
N THR A 110 14.66 -2.86 -15.22
CA THR A 110 15.32 -1.64 -14.74
C THR A 110 15.13 -1.45 -13.24
N ALA A 111 13.90 -1.63 -12.73
CA ALA A 111 13.58 -1.52 -11.31
C ALA A 111 14.28 -2.60 -10.47
N VAL A 112 14.27 -3.85 -10.94
CA VAL A 112 14.93 -4.98 -10.28
C VAL A 112 16.45 -4.76 -10.22
N ASN A 113 17.08 -4.31 -11.30
CA ASN A 113 18.51 -3.98 -11.36
C ASN A 113 18.86 -2.86 -10.37
N ALA A 114 18.04 -1.80 -10.32
CA ALA A 114 18.22 -0.71 -9.36
C ALA A 114 18.12 -1.19 -7.91
N VAL A 115 17.13 -2.06 -7.59
CA VAL A 115 16.99 -2.64 -6.25
C VAL A 115 18.14 -3.57 -5.90
N CYS A 116 18.61 -4.39 -6.85
CA CYS A 116 19.73 -5.31 -6.63
C CYS A 116 21.09 -4.61 -6.45
N SER A 117 21.24 -3.37 -6.95
CA SER A 117 22.45 -2.55 -6.74
C SER A 117 22.58 -1.98 -5.31
N ARG A 118 21.55 -2.15 -4.48
CA ARG A 118 21.51 -1.68 -3.10
C ARG A 118 21.15 -2.82 -2.15
N SER A 119 21.61 -2.74 -0.90
CA SER A 119 21.27 -3.75 0.11
C SER A 119 19.92 -3.47 0.77
N PHE A 120 19.49 -2.21 0.84
CA PHE A 120 18.19 -1.81 1.40
C PHE A 120 17.65 -0.55 0.75
N GLY A 121 16.34 -0.38 0.84
CA GLY A 121 15.62 0.78 0.33
C GLY A 121 14.19 0.48 -0.09
N VAL A 122 13.55 1.47 -0.70
CA VAL A 122 12.14 1.42 -1.09
C VAL A 122 12.00 1.43 -2.61
N LEU A 123 11.24 0.49 -3.15
CA LEU A 123 10.76 0.49 -4.53
C LEU A 123 9.36 1.10 -4.58
N GLU A 124 9.23 2.24 -5.26
CA GLU A 124 7.97 2.86 -5.56
C GLU A 124 7.44 2.42 -6.92
N ALA A 125 6.31 1.75 -6.94
CA ALA A 125 5.71 1.31 -8.18
C ALA A 125 4.18 1.27 -8.05
N GLY A 126 3.49 1.95 -8.92
CA GLY A 126 2.03 2.09 -8.89
C GLY A 126 1.29 0.76 -8.91
N THR A 127 0.00 0.79 -8.63
CA THR A 127 -0.87 -0.40 -8.73
C THR A 127 -0.87 -0.91 -10.17
N GLY A 128 -0.76 -2.22 -10.35
CA GLY A 128 -0.68 -2.84 -11.68
C GLY A 128 0.73 -2.90 -12.30
N SER A 129 1.75 -2.30 -11.67
CA SER A 129 3.14 -2.36 -12.16
C SER A 129 3.82 -3.73 -12.03
N GLY A 130 3.22 -4.66 -11.28
CA GLY A 130 3.83 -5.96 -11.00
C GLY A 130 4.86 -5.94 -9.85
N LYS A 131 4.64 -5.15 -8.80
CA LYS A 131 5.52 -5.08 -7.61
C LYS A 131 5.90 -6.46 -7.05
N THR A 132 4.92 -7.35 -6.92
CA THR A 132 5.12 -8.71 -6.43
C THR A 132 6.07 -9.50 -7.33
N VAL A 133 5.89 -9.41 -8.65
CA VAL A 133 6.74 -10.08 -9.64
C VAL A 133 8.18 -9.55 -9.58
N MET A 134 8.35 -8.21 -9.51
CA MET A 134 9.67 -7.59 -9.34
C MET A 134 10.34 -8.03 -8.04
N ALA A 135 9.61 -8.11 -6.94
CA ALA A 135 10.16 -8.54 -5.66
C ALA A 135 10.56 -10.02 -5.66
N LEU A 136 9.78 -10.91 -6.31
CA LEU A 136 10.15 -12.32 -6.50
C LEU A 136 11.42 -12.46 -7.36
N ALA A 137 11.55 -11.66 -8.41
CA ALA A 137 12.79 -11.60 -9.20
C ALA A 137 13.99 -11.11 -8.37
N VAL A 138 13.81 -10.13 -7.48
CA VAL A 138 14.84 -9.67 -6.53
C VAL A 138 15.22 -10.78 -5.54
N ILE A 139 14.24 -11.54 -5.00
CA ILE A 139 14.51 -12.70 -4.13
C ILE A 139 15.40 -13.70 -4.83
N ALA A 140 15.05 -14.07 -6.07
CA ALA A 140 15.83 -15.01 -6.86
C ALA A 140 17.28 -14.54 -7.11
N ARG A 141 17.47 -13.24 -7.41
CA ARG A 141 18.82 -12.67 -7.64
C ARG A 141 19.67 -12.56 -6.40
N ARG A 142 19.05 -12.26 -5.25
CA ARG A 142 19.76 -12.13 -3.97
C ARG A 142 20.11 -13.46 -3.32
N ARG A 143 19.38 -14.53 -3.68
CA ARG A 143 19.64 -15.89 -3.24
C ARG A 143 19.73 -16.02 -1.71
N GLN A 144 18.89 -15.28 -0.99
CA GLN A 144 18.81 -15.34 0.48
C GLN A 144 17.45 -15.85 0.90
N PRO A 145 17.36 -16.67 1.94
CA PRO A 145 16.09 -16.96 2.59
C PRO A 145 15.36 -15.65 2.89
N ALA A 146 14.09 -15.58 2.47
CA ALA A 146 13.35 -14.33 2.44
C ALA A 146 12.04 -14.39 3.25
N LEU A 147 11.80 -13.35 4.04
CA LEU A 147 10.53 -13.11 4.71
C LEU A 147 9.79 -11.95 4.03
N VAL A 148 8.57 -12.23 3.58
CA VAL A 148 7.66 -11.20 3.05
C VAL A 148 6.62 -10.87 4.09
N VAL A 149 6.60 -9.63 4.56
CA VAL A 149 5.61 -9.14 5.55
C VAL A 149 4.48 -8.42 4.83
N VAL A 150 3.27 -8.90 5.04
CA VAL A 150 2.02 -8.35 4.48
C VAL A 150 1.07 -7.91 5.60
N HIS A 151 0.08 -7.08 5.27
CA HIS A 151 -0.83 -6.54 6.29
C HIS A 151 -2.21 -7.21 6.34
N THR A 152 -2.58 -8.02 5.34
CA THR A 152 -3.85 -8.76 5.30
C THR A 152 -3.66 -10.22 4.93
N LYS A 153 -4.67 -11.05 5.22
CA LYS A 153 -4.67 -12.46 4.86
C LYS A 153 -4.84 -12.67 3.34
N GLU A 154 -5.53 -11.78 2.66
CA GLU A 154 -5.67 -11.81 1.21
C GLU A 154 -4.31 -11.70 0.52
N LEU A 155 -3.47 -10.77 0.98
CA LEU A 155 -2.10 -10.63 0.49
C LEU A 155 -1.24 -11.84 0.85
N LEU A 156 -1.45 -12.47 2.02
CA LEU A 156 -0.73 -13.68 2.40
C LEU A 156 -0.88 -14.76 1.34
N TYR A 157 -2.12 -15.07 0.95
CA TYR A 157 -2.41 -16.12 -0.04
C TYR A 157 -2.07 -15.67 -1.47
N GLN A 158 -2.26 -14.41 -1.81
CA GLN A 158 -1.85 -13.87 -3.11
C GLN A 158 -0.34 -13.99 -3.33
N TRP A 159 0.47 -13.69 -2.31
CA TRP A 159 1.92 -13.85 -2.39
C TRP A 159 2.32 -15.32 -2.49
N GLN A 160 1.64 -16.23 -1.79
CA GLN A 160 1.87 -17.68 -1.88
C GLN A 160 1.61 -18.18 -3.30
N GLU A 161 0.48 -17.79 -3.90
CA GLU A 161 0.15 -18.16 -5.28
C GLU A 161 1.20 -17.64 -6.27
N ARG A 162 1.61 -16.38 -6.14
CA ARG A 162 2.64 -15.79 -6.99
C ARG A 162 4.02 -16.40 -6.78
N ALA A 163 4.38 -16.79 -5.57
CA ALA A 163 5.61 -17.53 -5.30
C ALA A 163 5.62 -18.88 -6.02
N ARG A 164 4.51 -19.61 -6.00
CA ARG A 164 4.36 -20.87 -6.74
C ARG A 164 4.45 -20.65 -8.25
N GLU A 165 3.78 -19.63 -8.77
CA GLU A 165 3.76 -19.30 -10.20
C GLU A 165 5.14 -18.90 -10.73
N PHE A 166 5.86 -18.00 -10.04
CA PHE A 166 7.08 -17.38 -10.55
C PHE A 166 8.38 -17.98 -10.03
N LEU A 167 8.36 -18.64 -8.88
CA LEU A 167 9.56 -19.30 -8.31
C LEU A 167 9.43 -20.82 -8.23
N GLY A 168 8.24 -21.38 -8.47
CA GLY A 168 8.00 -22.83 -8.34
C GLY A 168 8.09 -23.32 -6.90
N VAL A 169 7.98 -22.46 -5.89
CA VAL A 169 8.14 -22.83 -4.48
C VAL A 169 6.84 -22.71 -3.70
N ASP A 170 6.61 -23.65 -2.79
CA ASP A 170 5.57 -23.52 -1.78
C ASP A 170 6.12 -22.72 -0.61
N ALA A 171 5.69 -21.47 -0.49
CA ALA A 171 6.12 -20.61 0.59
C ALA A 171 5.53 -21.02 1.94
N GLY A 172 6.32 -20.91 3.01
CA GLY A 172 5.84 -21.01 4.37
C GLY A 172 4.87 -19.89 4.72
N LEU A 173 3.93 -20.11 5.63
CA LEU A 173 2.92 -19.15 6.03
C LEU A 173 2.96 -18.90 7.54
N VAL A 174 2.88 -17.63 7.94
CA VAL A 174 2.80 -17.19 9.33
C VAL A 174 1.62 -16.22 9.50
N GLY A 175 0.52 -16.73 10.00
CA GLY A 175 -0.75 -16.01 10.17
C GLY A 175 -1.94 -16.78 9.67
N ASP A 176 -3.16 -16.31 9.97
CA ASP A 176 -4.43 -16.97 9.62
C ASP A 176 -4.47 -18.46 10.06
N GLY A 177 -3.95 -18.78 11.25
CA GLY A 177 -3.87 -20.14 11.80
C GLY A 177 -2.62 -20.94 11.42
N HIS A 178 -1.81 -20.46 10.48
CA HIS A 178 -0.59 -21.10 10.03
C HIS A 178 0.65 -20.61 10.79
N PHE A 179 1.59 -21.52 11.03
CA PHE A 179 2.95 -21.20 11.48
C PHE A 179 3.94 -22.22 10.89
N GLU A 180 4.42 -21.90 9.70
CA GLU A 180 5.39 -22.71 8.98
C GLU A 180 6.48 -21.81 8.41
N ILE A 181 7.73 -22.08 8.75
CA ILE A 181 8.91 -21.35 8.27
C ILE A 181 9.59 -22.18 7.19
N ARG A 182 9.79 -21.58 6.02
CA ARG A 182 10.54 -22.12 4.88
C ARG A 182 11.49 -21.04 4.33
N GLU A 183 12.32 -21.37 3.39
CA GLU A 183 13.29 -20.46 2.75
C GLU A 183 12.63 -19.20 2.17
N LEU A 184 11.43 -19.33 1.63
CA LEU A 184 10.52 -18.23 1.37
C LEU A 184 9.33 -18.36 2.30
N THR A 185 9.11 -17.36 3.14
CA THR A 185 7.98 -17.32 4.09
C THR A 185 7.22 -16.01 3.94
N ILE A 186 5.90 -16.09 4.00
CA ILE A 186 5.02 -14.93 3.96
C ILE A 186 4.33 -14.83 5.31
N ALA A 187 4.37 -13.64 5.92
CA ALA A 187 3.84 -13.42 7.26
C ALA A 187 2.89 -12.23 7.34
N ILE A 188 1.77 -12.39 8.03
CA ILE A 188 0.93 -11.24 8.41
C ILE A 188 1.66 -10.47 9.51
N VAL A 189 1.77 -9.16 9.38
CA VAL A 189 2.55 -8.26 10.26
C VAL A 189 2.25 -8.47 11.75
N ASN A 190 0.99 -8.66 12.14
CA ASN A 190 0.61 -8.93 13.53
C ASN A 190 1.12 -10.28 14.04
N SER A 191 1.19 -11.28 13.18
CA SER A 191 1.73 -12.61 13.49
C SER A 191 3.26 -12.57 13.52
N ALA A 192 3.90 -11.91 12.54
CA ALA A 192 5.34 -11.71 12.50
C ALA A 192 5.84 -11.00 13.76
N ARG A 193 5.16 -9.93 14.22
CA ARG A 193 5.50 -9.20 15.44
C ARG A 193 5.52 -10.09 16.69
N LYS A 194 4.59 -11.04 16.79
CA LYS A 194 4.50 -11.96 17.93
C LYS A 194 5.52 -13.09 17.89
N ARG A 195 6.15 -13.32 16.75
CA ARG A 195 7.04 -14.44 16.45
C ARG A 195 8.42 -13.98 15.94
N THR A 196 8.84 -12.76 16.28
CA THR A 196 10.13 -12.21 15.84
C THR A 196 11.31 -13.07 16.28
N ALA A 197 11.27 -13.65 17.47
CA ALA A 197 12.34 -14.51 17.99
C ALA A 197 12.58 -15.76 17.11
N GLU A 198 11.50 -16.35 16.57
CA GLU A 198 11.58 -17.52 15.70
C GLU A 198 11.92 -17.13 14.25
N LEU A 199 11.43 -15.96 13.79
CA LEU A 199 11.58 -15.53 12.40
C LEU A 199 12.94 -14.90 12.12
N VAL A 200 13.44 -14.05 13.02
CA VAL A 200 14.69 -13.30 12.80
C VAL A 200 15.86 -14.18 12.39
N PRO A 201 16.15 -15.33 13.04
CA PRO A 201 17.31 -16.16 12.70
C PRO A 201 17.27 -16.78 11.30
N SER A 202 16.08 -16.87 10.70
CA SER A 202 15.84 -17.69 9.50
C SER A 202 15.95 -16.91 8.18
N PHE A 203 16.09 -15.55 8.21
CA PHE A 203 16.00 -14.76 6.99
C PHE A 203 17.12 -13.74 6.84
N GLY A 204 17.83 -13.82 5.70
CA GLY A 204 18.82 -12.82 5.26
C GLY A 204 18.20 -11.69 4.43
N HIS A 205 16.93 -11.81 4.03
CA HIS A 205 16.20 -10.82 3.25
C HIS A 205 14.80 -10.57 3.84
N LEU A 206 14.53 -9.34 4.26
CA LEU A 206 13.22 -8.89 4.71
C LEU A 206 12.57 -8.01 3.65
N ILE A 207 11.34 -8.34 3.26
CA ILE A 207 10.51 -7.55 2.34
C ILE A 207 9.24 -7.11 3.08
N VAL A 208 8.88 -5.84 2.96
CA VAL A 208 7.63 -5.31 3.52
C VAL A 208 6.76 -4.79 2.40
N ASP A 209 5.66 -5.51 2.13
CA ASP A 209 4.72 -5.09 1.10
C ASP A 209 3.76 -4.01 1.61
N GLU A 210 3.42 -3.07 0.72
CA GLU A 210 2.60 -1.90 1.01
C GLU A 210 3.07 -1.18 2.30
N CYS A 211 4.39 -0.99 2.45
CA CYS A 211 5.03 -0.46 3.65
C CYS A 211 4.45 0.88 4.15
N HIS A 212 3.78 1.64 3.25
CA HIS A 212 3.07 2.87 3.60
C HIS A 212 1.75 2.63 4.37
N ARG A 213 1.19 1.41 4.33
CA ARG A 213 -0.08 1.06 4.99
C ARG A 213 0.08 0.49 6.38
N VAL A 214 1.19 -0.17 6.63
CA VAL A 214 1.43 -0.78 7.95
C VAL A 214 1.40 0.31 9.02
N PRO A 215 0.60 0.17 10.10
CA PRO A 215 0.62 1.13 11.20
C PRO A 215 2.05 1.38 11.67
N ALA A 216 2.40 2.64 11.92
CA ALA A 216 3.79 3.04 12.20
C ALA A 216 4.44 2.20 13.31
N THR A 217 3.71 1.93 14.39
CA THR A 217 4.21 1.13 15.51
C THR A 217 4.42 -0.34 15.13
N LEU A 218 3.46 -0.97 14.41
CA LEU A 218 3.61 -2.37 13.97
C LEU A 218 4.75 -2.53 12.97
N PHE A 219 4.90 -1.57 12.06
CA PHE A 219 5.98 -1.54 11.10
C PHE A 219 7.35 -1.44 11.79
N THR A 220 7.51 -0.48 12.69
CA THR A 220 8.78 -0.27 13.39
C THR A 220 9.12 -1.44 14.31
N ASP A 221 8.13 -2.00 15.03
CA ASP A 221 8.31 -3.14 15.92
C ASP A 221 8.83 -4.40 15.18
N VAL A 222 8.40 -4.61 13.93
CA VAL A 222 8.88 -5.75 13.13
C VAL A 222 10.23 -5.43 12.51
N VAL A 223 10.34 -4.33 11.76
CA VAL A 223 11.56 -4.03 10.98
C VAL A 223 12.79 -3.84 11.87
N SER A 224 12.62 -3.25 13.07
CA SER A 224 13.74 -3.02 14.01
C SER A 224 14.31 -4.29 14.63
N CYS A 225 13.60 -5.43 14.54
CA CYS A 225 14.10 -6.69 15.10
C CYS A 225 15.03 -7.43 14.14
N PHE A 226 14.94 -7.17 12.83
CA PHE A 226 15.66 -7.93 11.82
C PHE A 226 17.02 -7.29 11.49
N ASP A 227 18.07 -8.06 11.65
CA ASP A 227 19.45 -7.73 11.23
C ASP A 227 19.78 -8.27 9.82
N SER A 228 18.78 -8.75 9.08
CA SER A 228 18.94 -9.24 7.71
C SER A 228 19.71 -8.27 6.82
N TYR A 229 20.65 -8.75 6.03
CA TYR A 229 21.47 -7.90 5.14
C TYR A 229 20.62 -7.14 4.15
N TYR A 230 19.65 -7.82 3.53
CA TYR A 230 18.74 -7.20 2.56
C TYR A 230 17.43 -6.78 3.19
N LEU A 231 16.99 -5.57 2.85
CA LEU A 231 15.73 -5.00 3.29
C LEU A 231 15.07 -4.27 2.13
N LEU A 232 13.84 -4.62 1.79
CA LEU A 232 13.10 -4.02 0.69
C LEU A 232 11.70 -3.60 1.11
N GLY A 233 11.39 -2.30 0.98
CA GLY A 233 10.04 -1.79 1.07
C GLY A 233 9.38 -1.71 -0.30
N LEU A 234 8.17 -2.23 -0.44
CA LEU A 234 7.34 -2.06 -1.62
C LEU A 234 6.21 -1.09 -1.32
N SER A 235 5.99 -0.13 -2.21
CA SER A 235 4.92 0.85 -2.05
C SER A 235 4.32 1.25 -3.40
N ALA A 236 3.00 1.38 -3.45
CA ALA A 236 2.32 1.97 -4.61
C ALA A 236 2.53 3.49 -4.67
N THR A 237 2.65 4.12 -3.51
CA THR A 237 2.96 5.53 -3.34
C THR A 237 3.75 5.68 -2.04
N ALA A 238 4.95 6.25 -2.06
CA ALA A 238 5.70 6.50 -0.84
C ALA A 238 5.12 7.63 0.01
N PHE A 239 4.08 8.29 -0.49
CA PHE A 239 3.46 9.41 0.21
C PHE A 239 2.29 8.92 1.07
N ARG A 240 2.45 8.99 2.39
CA ARG A 240 1.31 9.04 3.30
C ARG A 240 0.71 10.45 3.24
N SER A 241 -0.57 10.56 3.57
CA SER A 241 -1.27 11.85 3.71
C SER A 241 -0.58 12.83 4.68
N ASP A 242 0.40 12.34 5.42
CA ASP A 242 1.22 13.03 6.39
C ASP A 242 2.70 12.89 6.03
N ALA A 243 3.34 14.01 5.70
CA ALA A 243 4.75 14.06 5.34
C ALA A 243 5.69 13.50 6.43
N GLY A 244 5.32 13.62 7.72
CA GLY A 244 6.08 13.06 8.83
C GLY A 244 6.10 11.53 8.81
N MET A 245 4.96 10.93 8.52
CA MET A 245 4.83 9.46 8.46
C MET A 245 5.51 8.87 7.21
N THR A 246 5.66 9.64 6.14
CA THR A 246 6.45 9.23 4.96
C THR A 246 7.93 9.13 5.31
N LYS A 247 8.47 10.11 6.07
CA LYS A 247 9.85 10.07 6.53
C LYS A 247 10.16 8.82 7.36
N LEU A 248 9.19 8.34 8.15
CA LEU A 248 9.35 7.14 8.95
C LEU A 248 9.68 5.91 8.10
N ILE A 249 9.04 5.76 6.94
CA ILE A 249 9.34 4.64 6.03
C ILE A 249 10.82 4.68 5.65
N TYR A 250 11.32 5.84 5.25
CA TYR A 250 12.72 6.00 4.85
C TYR A 250 13.70 5.83 6.01
N TYR A 251 13.34 6.25 7.24
CA TYR A 251 14.21 6.03 8.41
C TYR A 251 14.43 4.55 8.68
N PHE A 252 13.44 3.70 8.43
CA PHE A 252 13.55 2.27 8.73
C PHE A 252 13.93 1.41 7.52
N MET A 253 13.42 1.72 6.32
CA MET A 253 13.64 0.91 5.11
C MET A 253 14.82 1.39 4.26
N GLY A 254 15.27 2.62 4.45
CA GLY A 254 16.26 3.26 3.58
C GLY A 254 15.63 4.16 2.53
N ASP A 255 16.50 4.83 1.78
CA ASP A 255 16.09 5.77 0.74
C ASP A 255 15.28 5.08 -0.36
N ARG A 256 14.54 5.88 -1.13
CA ARG A 256 13.90 5.43 -2.35
C ARG A 256 14.96 5.03 -3.38
N VAL A 257 14.97 3.75 -3.76
CA VAL A 257 15.94 3.20 -4.73
C VAL A 257 15.50 3.46 -6.16
N HIS A 258 14.22 3.25 -6.44
CA HIS A 258 13.66 3.42 -7.78
C HIS A 258 12.18 3.80 -7.71
N THR A 259 11.73 4.54 -8.73
CA THR A 259 10.32 4.86 -8.96
C THR A 259 9.93 4.41 -10.35
N VAL A 260 8.93 3.54 -10.44
CA VAL A 260 8.33 3.18 -11.74
C VAL A 260 7.35 4.29 -12.12
N ASP A 261 7.68 5.02 -13.19
CA ASP A 261 6.85 6.12 -13.69
C ASP A 261 5.52 5.60 -14.26
N GLN A 262 4.43 6.25 -13.88
CA GLN A 262 3.09 5.94 -14.41
C GLN A 262 2.98 6.18 -15.92
N LEU A 263 3.73 7.13 -16.47
CA LEU A 263 3.78 7.37 -17.92
C LEU A 263 4.33 6.14 -18.65
N ASN A 264 5.40 5.55 -18.14
CA ASN A 264 5.98 4.32 -18.69
C ASN A 264 4.98 3.15 -18.65
N LEU A 265 4.19 3.04 -17.58
CA LEU A 265 3.16 2.01 -17.47
C LEU A 265 2.05 2.14 -18.53
N LYS A 266 1.70 3.39 -18.90
CA LYS A 266 0.71 3.66 -19.95
C LYS A 266 1.28 3.40 -21.34
N VAL A 267 2.48 3.89 -21.61
CA VAL A 267 3.16 3.74 -22.93
C VAL A 267 3.41 2.26 -23.23
N THR A 268 3.80 1.49 -22.25
CA THR A 268 4.04 0.03 -22.40
C THR A 268 2.77 -0.81 -22.40
N GLY A 269 1.58 -0.20 -22.31
CA GLY A 269 0.31 -0.93 -22.23
C GLY A 269 0.17 -1.78 -20.96
N ALA A 270 0.99 -1.53 -19.94
CA ALA A 270 0.90 -2.23 -18.67
C ALA A 270 -0.37 -1.86 -17.89
N ILE A 271 -0.88 -0.67 -18.14
CA ILE A 271 -2.15 -0.17 -17.62
C ILE A 271 -2.92 0.58 -18.70
N LEU A 272 -4.24 0.46 -18.68
CA LEU A 272 -5.14 1.20 -19.58
C LEU A 272 -5.50 2.54 -18.96
N LYS A 273 -5.62 3.59 -19.79
CA LYS A 273 -6.13 4.90 -19.33
C LYS A 273 -7.65 4.85 -19.21
N PRO A 274 -8.26 5.11 -18.04
CA PRO A 274 -9.69 5.07 -17.90
C PRO A 274 -10.35 6.35 -18.46
N LYS A 275 -11.52 6.20 -19.07
CA LYS A 275 -12.43 7.30 -19.38
C LYS A 275 -13.04 7.80 -18.08
N LEU A 276 -12.97 9.10 -17.81
CA LEU A 276 -13.58 9.70 -16.63
C LEU A 276 -14.94 10.30 -16.96
N VAL A 277 -15.97 9.85 -16.27
CA VAL A 277 -17.33 10.39 -16.36
C VAL A 277 -17.69 11.06 -15.03
N ARG A 278 -17.83 12.37 -15.03
CA ARG A 278 -18.24 13.12 -13.84
C ARG A 278 -19.71 13.47 -13.91
N ARG A 279 -20.45 13.07 -12.86
CA ARG A 279 -21.91 13.24 -12.76
C ARG A 279 -22.24 14.12 -11.56
N LYS A 280 -22.85 15.27 -11.79
CA LYS A 280 -23.41 16.09 -10.70
C LYS A 280 -24.69 15.46 -10.20
N THR A 281 -24.87 15.48 -8.89
CA THR A 281 -26.07 14.99 -8.22
C THR A 281 -26.88 16.14 -7.65
N GLU A 282 -28.17 15.88 -7.39
CA GLU A 282 -29.09 16.84 -6.74
C GLU A 282 -29.07 16.69 -5.20
N PHE A 283 -28.14 15.89 -4.66
CA PHE A 283 -28.06 15.68 -3.21
C PHE A 283 -27.70 16.96 -2.47
N SER A 284 -28.60 17.36 -1.56
CA SER A 284 -28.40 18.48 -0.67
C SER A 284 -28.58 18.06 0.80
N TYR A 285 -27.82 18.66 1.70
CA TYR A 285 -27.85 18.35 3.13
C TYR A 285 -27.36 19.53 3.96
N ALA A 286 -28.07 19.87 5.03
CA ALA A 286 -27.66 20.89 5.99
C ALA A 286 -26.53 20.35 6.88
N TYR A 287 -25.28 20.52 6.44
CA TYR A 287 -24.10 19.99 7.12
C TYR A 287 -23.69 20.86 8.31
N LEU A 288 -23.89 20.38 9.52
CA LEU A 288 -23.59 21.04 10.80
C LEU A 288 -22.34 20.47 11.51
N GLY A 289 -21.44 19.78 10.76
CA GLY A 289 -20.19 19.24 11.32
C GLY A 289 -20.21 17.73 11.60
N ASP A 290 -21.37 17.07 11.64
CA ASP A 290 -21.46 15.61 11.78
C ASP A 290 -21.29 14.91 10.42
N TYR A 291 -20.07 14.48 10.16
CA TYR A 291 -19.73 13.76 8.92
C TYR A 291 -20.40 12.40 8.81
N GLN A 292 -20.66 11.71 9.94
CA GLN A 292 -21.28 10.38 9.92
C GLN A 292 -22.77 10.49 9.54
N ALA A 293 -23.45 11.48 10.08
CA ALA A 293 -24.83 11.78 9.70
C ALA A 293 -24.94 12.19 8.22
N LEU A 294 -24.02 13.01 7.73
CA LEU A 294 -23.94 13.39 6.32
C LEU A 294 -23.80 12.17 5.40
N ILE A 295 -22.84 11.26 5.69
CA ILE A 295 -22.66 10.06 4.86
C ILE A 295 -23.86 9.12 4.96
N THR A 296 -24.50 9.02 6.13
CA THR A 296 -25.73 8.23 6.28
C THR A 296 -26.88 8.80 5.45
N ALA A 297 -27.04 10.11 5.39
CA ALA A 297 -28.05 10.76 4.55
C ALA A 297 -27.72 10.56 3.05
N LEU A 298 -26.44 10.72 2.65
CA LEU A 298 -25.97 10.52 1.28
C LEU A 298 -26.30 9.10 0.77
N THR A 299 -25.98 8.09 1.57
CA THR A 299 -26.16 6.68 1.19
C THR A 299 -27.62 6.23 1.13
N LYS A 300 -28.51 6.95 1.81
CA LYS A 300 -29.96 6.68 1.81
C LYS A 300 -30.73 7.53 0.79
N HIS A 301 -30.09 8.46 0.08
CA HIS A 301 -30.78 9.36 -0.83
C HIS A 301 -31.25 8.64 -2.09
N GLU A 302 -32.55 8.40 -2.22
CA GLU A 302 -33.15 7.58 -3.28
C GLU A 302 -32.84 8.11 -4.69
N GLY A 303 -33.05 9.41 -4.95
CA GLY A 303 -32.82 10.00 -6.28
C GLY A 303 -31.35 9.83 -6.73
N ARG A 304 -30.39 9.99 -5.80
CA ARG A 304 -28.99 9.77 -6.08
C ARG A 304 -28.68 8.29 -6.39
N ASN A 305 -29.26 7.37 -5.61
CA ASN A 305 -29.04 5.96 -5.80
C ASN A 305 -29.68 5.45 -7.12
N ARG A 306 -30.85 5.95 -7.50
CA ARG A 306 -31.46 5.68 -8.81
C ARG A 306 -30.59 6.15 -9.95
N MET A 307 -30.08 7.39 -9.91
CA MET A 307 -29.17 7.93 -10.93
C MET A 307 -27.92 7.05 -11.09
N ILE A 308 -27.36 6.52 -9.99
CA ILE A 308 -26.21 5.62 -10.02
C ILE A 308 -26.59 4.30 -10.69
N VAL A 309 -27.75 3.73 -10.35
CA VAL A 309 -28.27 2.49 -10.97
C VAL A 309 -28.50 2.68 -12.45
N ASP A 310 -29.09 3.80 -12.88
CA ASP A 310 -29.32 4.09 -14.31
C ASP A 310 -28.00 4.16 -15.10
N ASP A 311 -26.95 4.79 -14.50
CA ASP A 311 -25.61 4.83 -15.10
C ASP A 311 -24.99 3.42 -15.18
N VAL A 312 -25.20 2.56 -14.17
CA VAL A 312 -24.72 1.16 -14.16
C VAL A 312 -25.41 0.35 -15.25
N LEU A 313 -26.74 0.47 -15.37
CA LEU A 313 -27.53 -0.22 -16.40
C LEU A 313 -27.07 0.17 -17.81
N SER A 314 -26.84 1.47 -18.05
CA SER A 314 -26.30 1.93 -19.33
C SER A 314 -24.95 1.29 -19.65
N VAL A 315 -24.02 1.25 -18.67
CA VAL A 315 -22.70 0.66 -18.87
C VAL A 315 -22.75 -0.84 -19.11
N VAL A 316 -23.56 -1.58 -18.37
CA VAL A 316 -23.72 -3.03 -18.55
C VAL A 316 -24.31 -3.34 -19.92
N HIS A 317 -25.23 -2.50 -20.41
CA HIS A 317 -25.78 -2.65 -21.74
C HIS A 317 -24.76 -2.33 -22.86
N GLU A 318 -23.97 -1.29 -22.70
CA GLU A 318 -22.95 -0.84 -23.67
C GLU A 318 -21.70 -1.75 -23.68
N GLN A 319 -21.35 -2.37 -22.56
CA GLN A 319 -20.16 -3.21 -22.39
C GLN A 319 -20.51 -4.54 -21.70
N PRO A 320 -21.22 -5.44 -22.37
CA PRO A 320 -21.72 -6.68 -21.77
C PRO A 320 -20.61 -7.67 -21.36
N GLU A 321 -19.42 -7.57 -21.96
CA GLU A 321 -18.29 -8.47 -21.66
C GLU A 321 -17.52 -8.10 -20.41
N GLY A 322 -17.84 -6.96 -19.76
CA GLY A 322 -17.10 -6.46 -18.60
C GLY A 322 -17.96 -6.36 -17.35
N THR A 323 -17.34 -6.63 -16.18
CA THR A 323 -18.04 -6.45 -14.89
C THR A 323 -17.95 -5.02 -14.41
N ALA A 324 -19.09 -4.42 -14.08
CA ALA A 324 -19.19 -3.10 -13.43
C ALA A 324 -18.93 -3.23 -11.93
N LEU A 325 -18.00 -2.45 -11.39
CA LEU A 325 -17.65 -2.42 -9.95
C LEU A 325 -18.29 -1.21 -9.26
N ILE A 326 -19.20 -1.45 -8.34
CA ILE A 326 -19.74 -0.42 -7.44
C ILE A 326 -19.03 -0.49 -6.11
N VAL A 327 -18.46 0.63 -5.65
CA VAL A 327 -17.77 0.68 -4.35
C VAL A 327 -18.44 1.66 -3.39
N SER A 328 -18.60 1.23 -2.13
CA SER A 328 -19.11 2.07 -1.05
C SER A 328 -18.35 1.82 0.25
N ASP A 329 -18.24 2.86 1.10
CA ASP A 329 -17.71 2.76 2.47
C ASP A 329 -18.70 2.12 3.45
N ARG A 330 -19.96 1.88 3.02
CA ARG A 330 -21.04 1.39 3.90
C ARG A 330 -21.64 0.09 3.38
N LEU A 331 -21.62 -0.94 4.21
CA LEU A 331 -22.25 -2.22 3.89
C LEU A 331 -23.74 -2.08 3.59
N SER A 332 -24.47 -1.25 4.38
CA SER A 332 -25.88 -0.98 4.13
C SER A 332 -26.14 -0.36 2.74
N HIS A 333 -25.24 0.50 2.28
CA HIS A 333 -25.32 1.10 0.95
C HIS A 333 -25.05 0.09 -0.16
N CYS A 334 -24.08 -0.83 0.06
CA CYS A 334 -23.86 -1.94 -0.86
C CYS A 334 -25.12 -2.79 -1.03
N ARG A 335 -25.82 -3.11 0.07
CA ARG A 335 -27.09 -3.87 0.02
C ARG A 335 -28.19 -3.13 -0.73
N ILE A 336 -28.31 -1.82 -0.53
CA ILE A 336 -29.28 -1.00 -1.30
C ILE A 336 -29.04 -1.15 -2.81
N PHE A 337 -27.78 -1.14 -3.28
CA PHE A 337 -27.48 -1.34 -4.70
C PHE A 337 -27.80 -2.74 -5.18
N VAL A 338 -27.50 -3.77 -4.39
CA VAL A 338 -27.89 -5.15 -4.71
C VAL A 338 -29.41 -5.25 -4.90
N ASP A 339 -30.19 -4.78 -3.89
CA ASP A 339 -31.64 -4.81 -3.92
C ASP A 339 -32.25 -4.04 -5.11
N LEU A 340 -31.61 -2.95 -5.54
CA LEU A 340 -32.07 -2.15 -6.67
C LEU A 340 -31.73 -2.83 -8.00
N LEU A 341 -30.54 -3.39 -8.15
CA LEU A 341 -30.05 -3.98 -9.39
C LEU A 341 -30.68 -5.35 -9.69
N GLU A 342 -30.95 -6.16 -8.67
CA GLU A 342 -31.62 -7.45 -8.81
C GLU A 342 -33.02 -7.30 -9.43
N LYS A 343 -33.70 -6.15 -9.25
CA LYS A 343 -34.99 -5.85 -9.90
C LYS A 343 -34.90 -5.74 -11.43
N HIS A 344 -33.69 -5.56 -11.96
CA HIS A 344 -33.41 -5.44 -13.38
C HIS A 344 -32.89 -6.74 -14.03
N ALA A 345 -33.04 -7.87 -13.33
CA ALA A 345 -32.61 -9.20 -13.78
C ALA A 345 -31.10 -9.28 -14.13
N LEU A 346 -30.26 -8.51 -13.44
CA LEU A 346 -28.81 -8.56 -13.56
C LEU A 346 -28.20 -9.61 -12.62
N HIS A 347 -27.12 -10.23 -13.06
CA HIS A 347 -26.29 -11.08 -12.21
C HIS A 347 -25.39 -10.19 -11.31
N VAL A 348 -25.82 -10.00 -10.06
CA VAL A 348 -25.17 -9.13 -9.10
C VAL A 348 -24.49 -9.96 -8.02
N ALA A 349 -23.21 -9.69 -7.74
CA ALA A 349 -22.49 -10.28 -6.63
C ALA A 349 -22.16 -9.23 -5.55
N LEU A 350 -22.27 -9.60 -4.28
CA LEU A 350 -21.90 -8.76 -3.13
C LEU A 350 -20.62 -9.27 -2.48
N LEU A 351 -19.59 -8.42 -2.43
CA LEU A 351 -18.29 -8.74 -1.85
C LEU A 351 -17.94 -7.79 -0.70
N THR A 352 -17.82 -8.35 0.50
CA THR A 352 -17.56 -7.59 1.74
C THR A 352 -16.49 -8.24 2.58
N GLY A 353 -16.00 -7.56 3.62
CA GLY A 353 -15.08 -8.14 4.59
C GLY A 353 -15.65 -9.34 5.35
N GLN A 354 -16.98 -9.53 5.35
CA GLN A 354 -17.67 -10.65 5.99
C GLN A 354 -17.85 -11.85 5.06
N THR A 355 -17.58 -11.72 3.75
CA THR A 355 -17.70 -12.81 2.78
C THR A 355 -16.66 -13.88 3.08
N PRO A 356 -17.06 -15.16 3.31
CA PRO A 356 -16.14 -16.26 3.54
C PRO A 356 -15.13 -16.45 2.39
N ALA A 357 -13.93 -16.97 2.70
CA ALA A 357 -12.86 -17.11 1.72
C ALA A 357 -13.25 -17.93 0.49
N GLU A 358 -13.95 -19.06 0.69
CA GLU A 358 -14.43 -19.91 -0.41
C GLU A 358 -15.40 -19.18 -1.33
N GLN A 359 -16.39 -18.49 -0.75
CA GLN A 359 -17.35 -17.69 -1.54
C GLN A 359 -16.65 -16.53 -2.26
N ARG A 360 -15.63 -15.93 -1.65
CA ARG A 360 -14.85 -14.86 -2.27
C ARG A 360 -14.10 -15.37 -3.50
N SER A 361 -13.49 -16.57 -3.41
CA SER A 361 -12.81 -17.19 -4.55
C SER A 361 -13.80 -17.56 -5.66
N ALA A 362 -14.99 -18.05 -5.32
CA ALA A 362 -16.04 -18.31 -6.29
C ALA A 362 -16.46 -17.04 -7.01
N ILE A 363 -16.76 -15.94 -6.28
CA ILE A 363 -17.12 -14.64 -6.87
C ILE A 363 -16.01 -14.11 -7.81
N VAL A 364 -14.74 -14.27 -7.44
CA VAL A 364 -13.61 -13.85 -8.30
C VAL A 364 -13.60 -14.65 -9.61
N ASN A 365 -13.79 -15.97 -9.52
CA ASN A 365 -13.87 -16.83 -10.71
C ASN A 365 -15.07 -16.47 -11.60
N ASP A 366 -16.24 -16.26 -11.00
CA ASP A 366 -17.46 -15.88 -11.73
C ASP A 366 -17.28 -14.52 -12.45
N VAL A 367 -16.60 -13.54 -11.81
CA VAL A 367 -16.25 -12.26 -12.44
C VAL A 367 -15.25 -12.47 -13.59
N GLN A 368 -14.25 -13.35 -13.41
CA GLN A 368 -13.26 -13.63 -14.46
C GLN A 368 -13.86 -14.35 -15.66
N ASN A 369 -14.85 -15.20 -15.42
CA ASN A 369 -15.58 -15.92 -16.46
C ASN A 369 -16.64 -15.06 -17.17
N GLY A 370 -16.96 -13.86 -16.62
CA GLY A 370 -18.01 -12.99 -17.15
C GLY A 370 -19.43 -13.35 -16.68
N ASP A 371 -19.57 -14.26 -15.70
CA ASP A 371 -20.86 -14.67 -15.14
C ASP A 371 -21.51 -13.61 -14.25
N VAL A 372 -20.70 -12.66 -13.74
CA VAL A 372 -21.16 -11.53 -12.91
C VAL A 372 -21.10 -10.22 -13.69
N GLN A 373 -22.24 -9.60 -13.91
CA GLN A 373 -22.36 -8.32 -14.62
C GLN A 373 -22.03 -7.13 -13.69
N VAL A 374 -22.45 -7.20 -12.43
CA VAL A 374 -22.20 -6.13 -11.46
C VAL A 374 -21.63 -6.71 -10.15
N LEU A 375 -20.45 -6.25 -9.77
CA LEU A 375 -19.85 -6.53 -8.48
C LEU A 375 -20.05 -5.33 -7.55
N VAL A 376 -20.81 -5.52 -6.49
CA VAL A 376 -20.96 -4.50 -5.42
C VAL A 376 -20.03 -4.84 -4.26
N ALA A 377 -19.17 -3.92 -3.88
CA ALA A 377 -18.17 -4.22 -2.87
C ALA A 377 -17.91 -3.07 -1.88
N THR A 378 -17.45 -3.43 -0.68
CA THR A 378 -16.96 -2.43 0.25
C THR A 378 -15.60 -1.88 -0.21
N LEU A 379 -15.44 -0.55 -0.15
CA LEU A 379 -14.23 0.15 -0.58
C LEU A 379 -12.96 -0.38 0.11
N GLN A 380 -13.06 -0.76 1.38
CA GLN A 380 -11.94 -1.32 2.12
C GLN A 380 -11.41 -2.59 1.46
N LEU A 381 -12.28 -3.54 1.16
CA LEU A 381 -11.88 -4.83 0.58
C LEU A 381 -11.23 -4.67 -0.80
N ILE A 382 -11.82 -3.87 -1.68
CA ILE A 382 -11.27 -3.62 -3.02
C ILE A 382 -9.89 -2.95 -2.96
N SER A 383 -9.67 -2.09 -1.98
CA SER A 383 -8.38 -1.42 -1.80
C SER A 383 -7.29 -2.33 -1.18
N GLU A 384 -7.66 -3.43 -0.50
CA GLU A 384 -6.77 -4.24 0.34
C GLU A 384 -6.38 -5.61 -0.26
N GLY A 385 -6.14 -5.70 -1.56
CA GLY A 385 -5.59 -6.94 -2.14
C GLY A 385 -6.54 -7.72 -3.04
N PHE A 386 -7.77 -7.23 -3.29
CA PHE A 386 -8.65 -7.87 -4.26
C PHE A 386 -8.05 -7.81 -5.67
N ASP A 387 -7.83 -8.95 -6.29
CA ASP A 387 -7.27 -9.09 -7.63
C ASP A 387 -8.28 -9.74 -8.58
N CYS A 388 -8.73 -8.99 -9.61
CA CYS A 388 -9.64 -9.49 -10.62
C CYS A 388 -9.47 -8.70 -11.93
N SER A 389 -9.22 -9.40 -13.03
CA SER A 389 -8.99 -8.80 -14.36
C SER A 389 -10.29 -8.44 -15.09
N GLY A 390 -11.42 -9.08 -14.76
CA GLY A 390 -12.70 -8.91 -15.43
C GLY A 390 -13.40 -7.55 -15.20
N LEU A 391 -12.91 -6.73 -14.28
CA LEU A 391 -13.52 -5.44 -13.96
C LEU A 391 -13.28 -4.40 -15.07
N SER A 392 -14.33 -3.83 -15.64
CA SER A 392 -14.27 -2.85 -16.74
C SER A 392 -14.62 -1.43 -16.32
N SER A 393 -15.55 -1.24 -15.39
CA SER A 393 -16.05 0.07 -14.98
C SER A 393 -16.07 0.20 -13.46
N LEU A 394 -15.90 1.43 -12.96
CA LEU A 394 -15.86 1.74 -11.53
C LEU A 394 -16.82 2.88 -11.19
N PHE A 395 -17.70 2.65 -10.22
CA PHE A 395 -18.64 3.64 -9.69
C PHE A 395 -18.27 4.03 -8.27
N LEU A 396 -17.80 5.27 -8.09
CA LEU A 396 -17.37 5.83 -6.80
C LEU A 396 -18.57 6.41 -6.06
N THR A 397 -19.31 5.59 -5.33
CA THR A 397 -20.61 5.98 -4.75
C THR A 397 -20.51 6.72 -3.41
N THR A 398 -19.38 6.64 -2.71
CA THR A 398 -19.09 7.40 -1.49
C THR A 398 -17.80 8.22 -1.62
N PRO A 399 -17.65 9.33 -0.85
CA PRO A 399 -16.47 10.17 -0.94
C PRO A 399 -15.19 9.42 -0.55
N ILE A 400 -14.18 9.45 -1.42
CA ILE A 400 -12.82 8.96 -1.13
C ILE A 400 -11.92 10.19 -1.02
N THR A 401 -11.36 10.43 0.16
CA THR A 401 -10.50 11.58 0.42
C THR A 401 -9.02 11.26 0.35
N PHE A 402 -8.65 9.98 0.48
CA PHE A 402 -7.26 9.56 0.48
C PHE A 402 -6.83 9.12 -0.93
N GLU A 403 -5.86 9.84 -1.50
CA GLU A 403 -5.35 9.64 -2.86
C GLU A 403 -4.89 8.20 -3.11
N GLY A 404 -4.07 7.63 -2.23
CA GLY A 404 -3.55 6.27 -2.39
C GLY A 404 -4.65 5.21 -2.47
N ARG A 405 -5.75 5.36 -1.71
CA ARG A 405 -6.91 4.46 -1.79
C ARG A 405 -7.65 4.60 -3.11
N LEU A 406 -7.83 5.84 -3.58
CA LEU A 406 -8.47 6.12 -4.87
C LEU A 406 -7.67 5.48 -6.01
N LEU A 407 -6.36 5.70 -6.06
CA LEU A 407 -5.46 5.13 -7.07
C LEU A 407 -5.47 3.58 -7.07
N GLN A 408 -5.55 2.96 -5.89
CA GLN A 408 -5.60 1.50 -5.79
C GLN A 408 -6.90 0.93 -6.34
N VAL A 409 -8.04 1.55 -6.01
CA VAL A 409 -9.34 1.10 -6.52
C VAL A 409 -9.43 1.30 -8.04
N ILE A 410 -8.99 2.44 -8.56
CA ILE A 410 -8.95 2.71 -10.00
C ILE A 410 -7.98 1.74 -10.70
N GLY A 411 -6.83 1.45 -10.10
CA GLY A 411 -5.86 0.51 -10.64
C GLY A 411 -6.42 -0.90 -10.87
N ARG A 412 -7.52 -1.28 -10.18
CA ARG A 412 -8.18 -2.58 -10.41
C ARG A 412 -8.83 -2.68 -11.78
N ILE A 413 -9.43 -1.60 -12.26
CA ILE A 413 -10.06 -1.57 -13.59
C ILE A 413 -9.07 -1.24 -14.71
N MET A 414 -7.90 -0.70 -14.40
CA MET A 414 -6.89 -0.30 -15.41
C MET A 414 -6.07 -1.47 -15.97
N ARG A 415 -6.27 -2.70 -15.48
CA ARG A 415 -5.58 -3.87 -15.99
C ARG A 415 -5.97 -4.13 -17.43
N PRO A 416 -4.98 -4.42 -18.31
CA PRO A 416 -5.26 -4.76 -19.68
C PRO A 416 -6.10 -6.04 -19.78
N ALA A 417 -7.11 -6.01 -20.63
CA ALA A 417 -7.87 -7.15 -21.10
C ALA A 417 -8.30 -6.86 -22.55
N GLU A 418 -8.61 -7.87 -23.29
CA GLU A 418 -9.02 -7.77 -24.68
C GLU A 418 -10.31 -6.93 -24.80
N ASN A 419 -10.36 -6.01 -25.76
CA ASN A 419 -11.49 -5.10 -26.02
C ASN A 419 -11.95 -4.21 -24.86
N LYS A 420 -11.14 -4.07 -23.80
CA LYS A 420 -11.54 -3.35 -22.59
C LYS A 420 -11.25 -1.84 -22.68
N THR A 421 -12.29 -1.03 -22.46
CA THR A 421 -12.18 0.42 -22.26
C THR A 421 -12.59 0.76 -20.83
N PRO A 422 -11.63 0.91 -19.88
CA PRO A 422 -11.99 1.17 -18.49
C PRO A 422 -12.67 2.52 -18.32
N CYS A 423 -13.71 2.59 -17.47
CA CYS A 423 -14.45 3.79 -17.19
C CYS A 423 -14.59 4.05 -15.68
N VAL A 424 -14.42 5.29 -15.25
CA VAL A 424 -14.60 5.72 -13.84
C VAL A 424 -15.73 6.73 -13.76
N TYR A 425 -16.77 6.43 -13.01
CA TYR A 425 -17.86 7.32 -12.66
C TYR A 425 -17.59 7.99 -11.32
N ASP A 426 -17.44 9.32 -11.33
CA ASP A 426 -17.22 10.17 -10.14
C ASP A 426 -18.46 11.03 -9.89
N TYR A 427 -19.21 10.71 -8.82
CA TYR A 427 -20.42 11.47 -8.44
C TYR A 427 -20.05 12.67 -7.58
N VAL A 428 -20.49 13.85 -8.05
CA VAL A 428 -20.14 15.16 -7.48
C VAL A 428 -21.35 15.76 -6.78
N ASP A 429 -21.36 15.70 -5.46
CA ASP A 429 -22.39 16.24 -4.59
C ASP A 429 -22.01 17.68 -4.18
N ASP A 430 -22.05 18.64 -5.13
CA ASP A 430 -21.48 19.99 -5.00
C ASP A 430 -22.35 20.96 -4.15
N GLN A 431 -23.59 20.61 -3.84
CA GLN A 431 -24.46 21.38 -2.97
C GLN A 431 -24.05 21.30 -1.49
N VAL A 432 -23.21 20.31 -1.11
CA VAL A 432 -22.69 20.18 0.26
C VAL A 432 -21.20 20.53 0.29
N SER A 433 -20.83 21.57 1.05
CA SER A 433 -19.46 22.13 1.07
C SER A 433 -18.35 21.10 1.39
N ALA A 434 -18.61 20.15 2.30
CA ALA A 434 -17.69 19.08 2.66
C ALA A 434 -17.48 18.09 1.50
N LEU A 435 -18.53 17.73 0.78
CA LEU A 435 -18.49 16.81 -0.36
C LEU A 435 -17.89 17.46 -1.60
N ARG A 436 -18.19 18.74 -1.84
CA ARG A 436 -17.55 19.54 -2.90
C ARG A 436 -16.03 19.56 -2.76
N ARG A 437 -15.51 19.76 -1.53
CA ARG A 437 -14.06 19.71 -1.26
C ARG A 437 -13.47 18.34 -1.55
N SER A 438 -14.18 17.27 -1.16
CA SER A 438 -13.77 15.89 -1.45
C SER A 438 -13.74 15.61 -2.97
N ALA A 439 -14.76 16.06 -3.72
CA ALA A 439 -14.82 15.93 -5.17
C ALA A 439 -13.70 16.70 -5.88
N ALA A 440 -13.34 17.92 -5.40
CA ALA A 440 -12.22 18.68 -5.93
C ALA A 440 -10.87 17.99 -5.66
N ALA A 441 -10.69 17.35 -4.50
CA ALA A 441 -9.49 16.55 -4.21
C ALA A 441 -9.38 15.32 -5.14
N ARG A 442 -10.49 14.57 -5.35
CA ARG A 442 -10.52 13.46 -6.31
C ARG A 442 -10.21 13.91 -7.74
N GLN A 443 -10.73 15.07 -8.15
CA GLN A 443 -10.47 15.62 -9.48
C GLN A 443 -8.99 15.84 -9.77
N LYS A 444 -8.22 16.34 -8.78
CA LYS A 444 -6.77 16.53 -8.93
C LYS A 444 -6.05 15.20 -9.17
N VAL A 445 -6.46 14.15 -8.47
CA VAL A 445 -5.88 12.81 -8.63
C VAL A 445 -6.26 12.22 -9.98
N LEU A 446 -7.55 12.29 -10.35
CA LEU A 446 -8.09 11.75 -11.59
C LEU A 446 -7.54 12.44 -12.85
N ALA A 447 -7.18 13.73 -12.76
CA ALA A 447 -6.57 14.49 -13.87
C ALA A 447 -5.13 14.00 -14.19
N ASN A 448 -4.46 13.34 -13.24
CA ASN A 448 -3.10 12.82 -13.41
C ASN A 448 -3.07 11.34 -13.86
N ILE A 449 -4.22 10.69 -13.92
CA ILE A 449 -4.38 9.33 -14.42
C ILE A 449 -4.71 9.37 -15.92
#